data_9755f5d484e9b5edd47c7b7180d5607e
#
_entry.id   9755f5d484e9b5edd47c7b7180d5607e
#
_cell.length_a   1.000
_cell.length_b   1.000
_cell.length_c   1.000
_cell.angle_alpha   90.00
_cell.angle_beta   90.00
_cell.angle_gamma   90.00
#
_symmetry.space_group_name_H-M   'P 1'
#
loop_
_entity.id
_entity.type
_entity.pdbx_description
1 polymer ?
#
loop_
_entity_poly.entity_id
_entity_poly.type
_entity_poly.pdbx_seq_one_letter_code
_entity_poly.pdbx_strand_id
1 'polypeptide(L)'
;MHSVRFDLPVVLTAHARLRMAERNVDAALVLEIIDTGTLKDAGNAHYWLYKTLPDRADNLLCVAAVIDNAVVVKTIMHHWEPER
;
A
#
# COMPACT_ATOMS: atom_id res chain seq x y z
N MET A 1 5.62 -8.40 9.36
CA MET A 1 6.28 -7.33 8.59
C MET A 1 6.37 -6.07 9.44
N HIS A 2 7.39 -5.28 9.22
CA HIS A 2 7.61 -4.05 9.96
C HIS A 2 7.96 -2.93 8.99
N SER A 3 7.28 -1.77 9.12
CA SER A 3 7.59 -0.58 8.33
C SER A 3 8.70 0.21 9.00
N VAL A 4 9.78 0.45 8.29
CA VAL A 4 10.87 1.29 8.78
C VAL A 4 10.42 2.76 8.80
N ARG A 5 9.69 3.18 7.77
CA ARG A 5 9.21 4.56 7.64
C ARG A 5 8.35 5.00 8.81
N PHE A 6 7.43 4.14 9.24
CA PHE A 6 6.48 4.45 10.32
C PHE A 6 6.89 3.88 11.66
N ASP A 7 7.89 2.98 11.68
CA ASP A 7 8.31 2.22 12.85
C ASP A 7 7.12 1.52 13.52
N LEU A 8 6.34 0.80 12.70
CA LEU A 8 5.14 0.10 13.12
C LEU A 8 5.05 -1.25 12.42
N PRO A 9 4.40 -2.23 13.06
CA PRO A 9 4.14 -3.50 12.38
C PRO A 9 3.16 -3.28 11.23
N VAL A 10 3.30 -4.11 10.19
CA VAL A 10 2.41 -4.09 9.03
C VAL A 10 1.54 -5.34 9.07
N VAL A 11 0.22 -5.12 9.03
CA VAL A 11 -0.78 -6.18 9.05
C VAL A 11 -1.51 -6.18 7.70
N LEU A 12 -1.56 -7.35 7.07
CA LEU A 12 -2.27 -7.53 5.80
C LEU A 12 -3.63 -8.16 6.09
N THR A 13 -4.71 -7.46 5.75
CA THR A 13 -6.06 -8.01 5.89
C THR A 13 -6.28 -9.16 4.90
N ALA A 14 -7.29 -9.98 5.15
CA ALA A 14 -7.64 -11.06 4.22
C ALA A 14 -7.97 -10.51 2.83
N HIS A 15 -8.69 -9.38 2.77
CA HIS A 15 -9.01 -8.70 1.51
C HIS A 15 -7.74 -8.22 0.78
N ALA A 16 -6.80 -7.63 1.53
CA ALA A 16 -5.54 -7.18 0.95
C ALA A 16 -4.74 -8.36 0.38
N ARG A 17 -4.70 -9.49 1.10
CA ARG A 17 -4.01 -10.70 0.62
C ARG A 17 -4.65 -11.23 -0.66
N LEU A 18 -5.98 -11.20 -0.75
CA LEU A 18 -6.70 -11.60 -1.95
C LEU A 18 -6.33 -10.71 -3.14
N ARG A 19 -6.33 -9.39 -2.94
CA ARG A 19 -5.97 -8.44 -3.99
C ARG A 19 -4.51 -8.59 -4.42
N MET A 20 -3.61 -8.86 -3.46
CA MET A 20 -2.21 -9.13 -3.78
C MET A 20 -2.07 -10.34 -4.71
N ALA A 21 -2.78 -11.42 -4.43
CA ALA A 21 -2.75 -12.62 -5.27
C ALA A 21 -3.31 -12.32 -6.67
N GLU A 22 -4.43 -11.62 -6.75
CA GLU A 22 -5.07 -11.26 -8.02
C GLU A 22 -4.17 -10.37 -8.89
N ARG A 23 -3.38 -9.50 -8.27
CA ARG A 23 -2.54 -8.52 -8.97
C ARG A 23 -1.06 -8.92 -9.05
N ASN A 24 -0.74 -10.11 -8.57
CA ASN A 24 0.63 -10.61 -8.56
C ASN A 24 1.58 -9.63 -7.83
N VAL A 25 1.16 -9.21 -6.65
CA VAL A 25 1.91 -8.31 -5.77
C VAL A 25 2.30 -9.08 -4.52
N ASP A 26 3.59 -9.16 -4.23
CA ASP A 26 4.06 -9.85 -3.03
C ASP A 26 4.21 -8.90 -1.83
N ALA A 27 4.45 -9.47 -0.66
CA ALA A 27 4.56 -8.69 0.58
C ALA A 27 5.75 -7.73 0.54
N ALA A 28 6.86 -8.11 -0.11
CA ALA A 28 8.03 -7.25 -0.22
C ALA A 28 7.70 -5.98 -1.02
N LEU A 29 6.92 -6.11 -2.10
CA LEU A 29 6.52 -4.96 -2.91
C LEU A 29 5.55 -4.05 -2.13
N VAL A 30 4.60 -4.63 -1.38
CA VAL A 30 3.71 -3.84 -0.52
C VAL A 30 4.52 -3.02 0.49
N LEU A 31 5.49 -3.65 1.12
CA LEU A 31 6.35 -2.97 2.09
C LEU A 31 7.18 -1.86 1.44
N GLU A 32 7.70 -2.09 0.24
CA GLU A 32 8.43 -1.07 -0.51
C GLU A 32 7.55 0.16 -0.76
N ILE A 33 6.30 -0.06 -1.19
CA ILE A 33 5.35 1.04 -1.42
C ILE A 33 5.06 1.79 -0.12
N ILE A 34 4.86 1.08 0.98
CA ILE A 34 4.62 1.71 2.29
C ILE A 34 5.82 2.56 2.70
N ASP A 35 7.04 2.04 2.56
CA ASP A 35 8.24 2.69 3.06
C ASP A 35 8.79 3.79 2.12
N THR A 36 8.52 3.71 0.84
CA THR A 36 9.12 4.62 -0.15
C THR A 36 8.12 5.36 -1.04
N GLY A 37 6.84 4.98 -1.00
CA GLY A 37 5.83 5.59 -1.85
C GLY A 37 5.41 6.98 -1.40
N THR A 38 4.64 7.67 -2.23
CA THR A 38 4.05 8.95 -1.89
C THR A 38 2.86 8.73 -0.96
N LEU A 39 2.83 9.46 0.14
CA LEU A 39 1.77 9.38 1.14
C LEU A 39 0.72 10.46 0.90
N LYS A 40 -0.55 10.07 0.88
CA LYS A 40 -1.66 10.98 0.82
C LYS A 40 -2.64 10.68 1.95
N ASP A 41 -2.93 11.69 2.77
CA ASP A 41 -3.89 11.59 3.87
C ASP A 41 -5.31 11.58 3.30
N ALA A 42 -6.08 10.57 3.67
CA ALA A 42 -7.49 10.43 3.26
C ALA A 42 -8.47 10.72 4.41
N GLY A 43 -7.95 11.14 5.57
CA GLY A 43 -8.76 11.46 6.75
C GLY A 43 -9.03 10.25 7.64
N ASN A 44 -9.28 10.48 8.93
CA ASN A 44 -9.61 9.45 9.93
C ASN A 44 -8.56 8.32 9.98
N ALA A 45 -7.28 8.69 9.98
CA ALA A 45 -6.16 7.74 10.00
C ALA A 45 -6.08 6.85 8.75
N HIS A 46 -6.85 7.14 7.72
CA HIS A 46 -6.76 6.46 6.43
C HIS A 46 -5.74 7.14 5.55
N TYR A 47 -4.92 6.36 4.85
CA TYR A 47 -3.86 6.87 3.99
C TYR A 47 -3.79 6.06 2.70
N TRP A 48 -3.38 6.76 1.64
CA TRP A 48 -3.01 6.14 0.38
C TRP A 48 -1.51 6.28 0.19
N LEU A 49 -0.83 5.16 -0.08
CA LEU A 49 0.60 5.14 -0.38
C LEU A 49 0.74 4.59 -1.78
N TYR A 50 1.31 5.37 -2.68
CA TYR A 50 1.37 4.99 -4.07
C TYR A 50 2.77 5.19 -4.66
N LYS A 51 3.06 4.39 -5.68
CA LYS A 51 4.37 4.41 -6.31
C LYS A 51 4.27 3.96 -7.75
N THR A 52 4.98 4.66 -8.63
CA THR A 52 5.14 4.25 -10.02
C THR A 52 6.15 3.11 -10.09
N LEU A 53 5.81 2.05 -10.80
CA LEU A 53 6.64 0.86 -10.95
C LEU A 53 6.87 0.62 -12.45
N PRO A 54 7.98 1.15 -13.01
CA PRO A 54 8.19 1.12 -14.46
C PRO A 54 8.33 -0.29 -15.04
N ASP A 55 8.69 -1.28 -14.21
CA ASP A 55 8.87 -2.66 -14.65
C ASP A 55 7.56 -3.45 -14.71
N ARG A 56 6.43 -2.82 -14.39
CA ARG A 56 5.12 -3.47 -14.40
C ARG A 56 4.23 -2.86 -15.47
N ALA A 57 3.35 -3.71 -16.04
CA ALA A 57 2.34 -3.24 -16.99
C ALA A 57 1.31 -2.32 -16.32
N ASP A 58 0.99 -2.59 -15.05
CA ASP A 58 0.11 -1.77 -14.20
C ASP A 58 0.95 -0.82 -13.33
N ASN A 59 1.72 0.01 -13.94
CA ASN A 59 2.87 0.73 -13.41
C ASN A 59 2.61 1.69 -12.24
N LEU A 60 1.38 1.84 -11.78
CA LEU A 60 1.05 2.68 -10.62
C LEU A 60 0.22 1.87 -9.65
N LEU A 61 0.82 1.52 -8.53
CA LEU A 61 0.14 0.78 -7.46
C LEU A 61 -0.14 1.69 -6.27
N CYS A 62 -1.29 1.48 -5.65
CA CYS A 62 -1.69 2.19 -4.44
C CYS A 62 -2.04 1.20 -3.34
N VAL A 63 -1.45 1.40 -2.18
CA VAL A 63 -1.77 0.67 -0.95
C VAL A 63 -2.69 1.56 -0.12
N ALA A 64 -3.90 1.10 0.15
CA ALA A 64 -4.82 1.79 1.05
C ALA A 64 -4.67 1.20 2.44
N ALA A 65 -4.34 2.03 3.41
CA ALA A 65 -4.04 1.57 4.76
C ALA A 65 -4.66 2.47 5.84
N VAL A 66 -4.91 1.88 7.00
CA VAL A 66 -5.22 2.63 8.23
C VAL A 66 -3.95 2.58 9.09
N ILE A 67 -3.45 3.74 9.49
CA ILE A 67 -2.21 3.84 10.27
C ILE A 67 -2.54 4.40 11.66
N ASP A 68 -2.31 3.60 12.69
CA ASP A 68 -2.46 3.98 14.08
C ASP A 68 -1.39 3.23 14.89
N ASN A 69 -1.75 2.18 15.62
CA ASN A 69 -0.77 1.34 16.33
C ASN A 69 -0.06 0.34 15.39
N ALA A 70 -0.56 0.21 14.18
CA ALA A 70 -0.01 -0.63 13.12
C ALA A 70 -0.38 -0.02 11.79
N VAL A 71 0.34 -0.41 10.73
CA VAL A 71 -0.06 -0.11 9.36
C VAL A 71 -0.93 -1.27 8.89
N VAL A 72 -2.25 -1.06 8.91
CA VAL A 72 -3.21 -2.09 8.51
C VAL A 72 -3.57 -1.89 7.05
N VAL A 73 -3.08 -2.77 6.19
CA VAL A 73 -3.32 -2.69 4.74
C VAL A 73 -4.71 -3.22 4.44
N LYS A 74 -5.57 -2.34 3.94
CA LYS A 74 -6.98 -2.65 3.65
C LYS A 74 -7.14 -3.25 2.26
N THR A 75 -6.45 -2.70 1.27
CA THR A 75 -6.53 -3.17 -0.11
C THR A 75 -5.36 -2.67 -0.93
N ILE A 76 -5.20 -3.26 -2.11
CA ILE A 76 -4.20 -2.86 -3.10
C ILE A 76 -4.97 -2.51 -4.37
N MET A 77 -4.67 -1.34 -4.95
CA MET A 77 -5.26 -0.89 -6.20
C MET A 77 -4.17 -0.75 -7.26
N HIS A 78 -4.51 -1.02 -8.50
CA HIS A 78 -3.60 -0.84 -9.63
C HIS A 78 -4.19 0.16 -10.62
N HIS A 79 -3.35 0.75 -11.47
CA HIS A 79 -3.73 1.85 -12.36
C HIS A 79 -4.40 2.99 -11.61
N TRP A 80 -4.03 3.15 -10.32
CA TRP A 80 -4.60 4.20 -9.49
C TRP A 80 -3.93 5.53 -9.82
N GLU A 81 -4.75 6.58 -9.96
CA GLU A 81 -4.24 7.94 -10.16
C GLU A 81 -4.81 8.86 -9.08
N PRO A 82 -3.97 9.70 -8.46
CA PRO A 82 -4.47 10.64 -7.47
C PRO A 82 -5.35 11.69 -8.14
N GLU A 83 -6.38 12.12 -7.45
CA GLU A 83 -7.19 13.25 -7.91
C GLU A 83 -6.34 14.52 -7.95
N ARG A 84 -6.58 15.29 -8.97
CA ARG A 84 -5.87 16.55 -9.18
C ARG A 84 -6.58 17.72 -8.56
#